data_6ae79080efc3e24092138f816cdf3ed1
#
_entry.id   6ae79080efc3e24092138f816cdf3ed1
#
_cell.length_a   1.000
_cell.length_b   1.000
_cell.length_c   1.000
_cell.angle_alpha   90.00
_cell.angle_beta   90.00
_cell.angle_gamma   90.00
#
_symmetry.space_group_name_H-M   'P 1'
#
loop_
_entity.id
_entity.type
_entity.pdbx_description
1 polymer ?
#
loop_
_entity_poly.entity_id
_entity_poly.type
_entity_poly.pdbx_seq_one_letter_code
_entity_poly.pdbx_strand_id
1 'polypeptide(L)'
;DMKVPNNGTIIGDDKNPGNMKDQAETGDYKNTSILSISLKDGERFYGGGSTSRDHIQHRGELLRMWTTYQHTEIPMPFMISSENWGIFNNTTRKNFFDIGNYQSDVFSIYNTTDEVDFYLMFGNSMPDVINYYTAITGRPYLLPKYAYGLCFGPNMLEDQFDILNDAVRFREMGVPCDLFWLEPQWMEKRYDFSTKKKWNYQKFSAEAYWDSTRYPKKENHRLLIGRLHGMGYHMGLWLCIEYDLSVPEEDALAKAMGKPLSGQEHWMDHLKNFVDNGVDGFKMDPARTIDEHPNFKYYNGHTDKEMHNLNQILLPKQMYKMMREHTGLRSWHHYTAGWSGTQHWSASTSGDNGGGRTALFDQLNLGMSGFLNTSCDVMNVNKDEELQSLHFGLFLPWVQINSWYSLHQPFYFPEK
;
A
#
# COMPACT_ATOMS: atom_id res chain seq x y z
N ASP A 1 -18.68 -9.34 29.14
CA ASP A 1 -19.95 -8.58 29.06
C ASP A 1 -19.78 -7.45 28.06
N MET A 2 -20.48 -7.53 26.91
CA MET A 2 -20.55 -6.41 25.97
C MET A 2 -21.49 -5.34 26.53
N LYS A 3 -21.00 -4.14 26.73
CA LYS A 3 -21.84 -2.99 27.05
C LYS A 3 -21.82 -2.04 25.87
N VAL A 4 -22.97 -1.74 25.31
CA VAL A 4 -23.14 -0.65 24.34
C VAL A 4 -23.69 0.56 25.11
N PRO A 5 -22.91 1.60 25.37
CA PRO A 5 -23.40 2.78 26.05
C PRO A 5 -24.33 3.59 25.11
N ASN A 6 -25.51 3.88 25.56
CA ASN A 6 -26.37 4.90 24.93
C ASN A 6 -25.81 6.28 25.30
N ASN A 7 -25.26 7.02 24.38
CA ASN A 7 -24.64 8.34 24.46
C ASN A 7 -23.11 8.33 24.73
N GLY A 8 -22.36 7.81 23.75
CA GLY A 8 -20.92 7.95 23.77
C GLY A 8 -20.48 9.35 23.35
N THR A 9 -19.67 10.01 24.17
CA THR A 9 -18.92 11.19 23.78
C THR A 9 -17.57 10.71 23.23
N ILE A 10 -17.27 11.03 21.97
CA ILE A 10 -15.94 10.78 21.42
C ILE A 10 -14.97 11.76 22.03
N ILE A 11 -13.88 11.27 22.54
CA ILE A 11 -12.94 12.08 23.30
C ILE A 11 -11.55 11.94 22.68
N GLY A 12 -11.07 12.97 22.01
CA GLY A 12 -9.68 13.21 21.71
C GLY A 12 -9.09 12.55 20.44
N ASP A 13 -8.14 13.19 19.88
CA ASP A 13 -7.19 12.70 18.88
C ASP A 13 -5.96 12.15 19.62
N ASP A 14 -5.25 11.19 19.03
CA ASP A 14 -4.10 10.45 19.61
C ASP A 14 -2.97 11.31 20.18
N LYS A 15 -2.91 12.59 19.83
CA LYS A 15 -1.90 13.56 20.35
C LYS A 15 -2.51 14.77 21.04
N ASN A 16 -3.81 14.98 20.93
CA ASN A 16 -4.48 16.13 21.53
C ASN A 16 -5.95 15.80 21.88
N PRO A 17 -6.22 15.29 23.08
CA PRO A 17 -7.56 14.95 23.55
C PRO A 17 -8.60 16.08 23.44
N GLY A 18 -8.17 17.35 23.42
CA GLY A 18 -9.06 18.51 23.22
C GLY A 18 -9.62 18.62 21.81
N ASN A 19 -8.90 18.13 20.82
CA ASN A 19 -9.25 18.35 19.41
C ASN A 19 -10.43 17.49 18.91
N MET A 20 -10.67 16.31 19.51
CA MET A 20 -11.83 15.50 19.15
C MET A 20 -13.12 15.96 19.79
N LYS A 21 -13.04 16.60 20.94
CA LYS A 21 -14.19 17.28 21.53
C LYS A 21 -14.66 18.42 20.63
N ASP A 22 -13.70 19.17 20.07
CA ASP A 22 -13.97 20.23 19.11
C ASP A 22 -14.51 19.67 17.78
N GLN A 23 -14.03 18.51 17.30
CA GLN A 23 -14.55 17.84 16.11
C GLN A 23 -15.94 17.24 16.32
N ALA A 24 -16.25 16.75 17.52
CA ALA A 24 -17.59 16.30 17.88
C ALA A 24 -18.59 17.48 17.98
N GLU A 25 -18.14 18.64 18.43
CA GLU A 25 -18.93 19.87 18.50
C GLU A 25 -19.20 20.49 17.13
N THR A 26 -18.33 20.27 16.13
CA THR A 26 -18.51 20.73 14.74
C THR A 26 -19.52 19.91 13.93
N GLY A 27 -20.11 18.86 14.50
CA GLY A 27 -21.20 18.10 13.92
C GLY A 27 -20.78 16.95 13.00
N ASP A 28 -19.49 16.67 12.86
CA ASP A 28 -18.98 15.58 12.03
C ASP A 28 -19.26 14.17 12.61
N TYR A 29 -19.68 14.09 13.88
CA TYR A 29 -19.88 12.84 14.62
C TYR A 29 -21.25 12.73 15.31
N LYS A 30 -22.30 13.24 14.68
CA LYS A 30 -23.66 13.22 15.24
C LYS A 30 -24.25 11.81 15.41
N ASN A 31 -23.76 10.84 14.63
CA ASN A 31 -24.21 9.45 14.70
C ASN A 31 -23.00 8.57 15.01
N THR A 32 -22.72 8.34 16.27
CA THR A 32 -21.63 7.50 16.71
C THR A 32 -22.14 6.28 17.45
N SER A 33 -21.63 5.13 17.07
CA SER A 33 -21.80 3.90 17.82
C SER A 33 -20.53 3.55 18.55
N ILE A 34 -20.66 3.00 19.76
CA ILE A 34 -19.55 2.59 20.60
C ILE A 34 -19.72 1.12 20.95
N LEU A 35 -18.66 0.33 20.69
CA LEU A 35 -18.53 -1.03 21.19
C LEU A 35 -17.46 -1.03 22.28
N SER A 36 -17.74 -1.64 23.43
CA SER A 36 -16.75 -1.76 24.51
C SER A 36 -16.64 -3.19 25.01
N ILE A 37 -15.41 -3.61 25.33
CA ILE A 37 -15.05 -4.93 25.85
C ILE A 37 -14.17 -4.76 27.07
N SER A 38 -14.44 -5.48 28.15
CA SER A 38 -13.59 -5.48 29.33
C SER A 38 -12.28 -6.21 29.08
N LEU A 39 -11.18 -5.64 29.55
CA LEU A 39 -9.84 -6.19 29.41
C LEU A 39 -9.38 -6.89 30.67
N LYS A 40 -8.57 -7.93 30.52
CA LYS A 40 -7.86 -8.58 31.62
C LYS A 40 -6.61 -7.81 32.01
N ASP A 41 -6.18 -7.95 33.23
CA ASP A 41 -4.89 -7.44 33.68
C ASP A 41 -3.74 -8.10 32.89
N GLY A 42 -2.79 -7.26 32.43
CA GLY A 42 -1.64 -7.73 31.67
C GLY A 42 -1.92 -8.16 30.23
N GLU A 43 -3.16 -8.11 29.77
CA GLU A 43 -3.53 -8.39 28.39
C GLU A 43 -2.88 -7.38 27.44
N ARG A 44 -2.33 -7.86 26.32
CA ARG A 44 -1.60 -7.03 25.33
C ARG A 44 -2.30 -7.11 23.99
N PHE A 45 -2.14 -6.04 23.19
CA PHE A 45 -2.80 -5.92 21.89
C PHE A 45 -1.79 -5.63 20.78
N TYR A 46 -2.01 -6.27 19.63
CA TYR A 46 -1.15 -6.18 18.45
C TYR A 46 -2.02 -6.01 17.20
N GLY A 47 -1.45 -5.48 16.12
CA GLY A 47 -2.16 -5.26 14.87
C GLY A 47 -2.39 -3.79 14.58
N GLY A 48 -3.55 -3.40 14.07
CA GLY A 48 -3.85 -2.01 13.72
C GLY A 48 -3.24 -1.53 12.41
N GLY A 49 -2.44 -2.38 11.73
CA GLY A 49 -1.73 -1.99 10.52
C GLY A 49 -0.62 -0.98 10.79
N SER A 50 -0.38 -0.08 9.83
CA SER A 50 0.65 0.97 9.90
C SER A 50 0.20 2.15 10.79
N THR A 51 -0.09 1.89 12.06
CA THR A 51 -0.53 2.90 13.04
C THR A 51 0.58 3.32 14.01
N SER A 52 1.66 2.55 14.10
CA SER A 52 2.83 2.88 14.92
C SER A 52 4.11 2.48 14.22
N ARG A 53 5.15 3.31 14.37
CA ARG A 53 6.48 3.11 13.78
C ARG A 53 7.58 2.96 14.82
N ASP A 54 7.26 2.83 16.10
CA ASP A 54 8.23 2.72 17.20
C ASP A 54 7.97 1.56 18.16
N HIS A 55 6.79 0.95 18.10
CA HIS A 55 6.42 -0.21 18.91
C HIS A 55 5.34 -1.07 18.21
N ILE A 56 5.09 -2.25 18.77
CA ILE A 56 4.12 -3.23 18.23
C ILE A 56 2.99 -3.56 19.22
N GLN A 57 3.09 -3.11 20.45
CA GLN A 57 2.12 -3.35 21.51
C GLN A 57 1.32 -2.08 21.76
N HIS A 58 -0.01 -2.14 21.64
CA HIS A 58 -0.90 -0.98 21.59
C HIS A 58 -1.78 -0.78 22.84
N ARG A 59 -1.68 -1.61 23.89
CA ARG A 59 -2.43 -1.32 25.12
C ARG A 59 -2.02 0.01 25.71
N GLY A 60 -3.01 0.82 26.07
CA GLY A 60 -2.85 2.18 26.55
C GLY A 60 -2.96 3.26 25.46
N GLU A 61 -3.23 2.88 24.22
CA GLU A 61 -3.26 3.79 23.07
C GLU A 61 -4.68 4.06 22.55
N LEU A 62 -4.80 5.19 21.88
CA LEU A 62 -5.93 5.56 21.04
C LEU A 62 -5.46 5.59 19.59
N LEU A 63 -5.89 4.63 18.78
CA LEU A 63 -5.50 4.53 17.38
C LEU A 63 -6.60 5.08 16.47
N ARG A 64 -6.21 5.91 15.51
CA ARG A 64 -7.11 6.44 14.50
C ARG A 64 -7.06 5.55 13.25
N MET A 65 -8.18 4.96 12.88
CA MET A 65 -8.35 4.17 11.66
C MET A 65 -8.84 5.10 10.53
N TRP A 66 -7.87 5.76 9.90
CA TRP A 66 -8.07 6.67 8.77
C TRP A 66 -6.77 6.80 7.99
N THR A 67 -6.79 6.48 6.71
CA THR A 67 -5.59 6.53 5.87
C THR A 67 -5.11 7.97 5.72
N THR A 68 -3.83 8.23 6.04
CA THR A 68 -3.21 9.55 5.91
C THR A 68 -1.76 9.40 5.44
N TYR A 69 -1.34 10.29 4.55
CA TYR A 69 0.02 10.28 4.02
C TYR A 69 1.07 10.48 5.13
N GLN A 70 2.11 9.66 5.10
CA GLN A 70 3.27 9.66 6.01
C GLN A 70 2.97 9.38 7.51
N HIS A 71 1.72 9.19 7.91
CA HIS A 71 1.38 8.92 9.31
C HIS A 71 0.74 7.54 9.51
N THR A 72 -0.40 7.32 8.89
CA THR A 72 -1.20 6.09 8.95
C THR A 72 -1.55 5.65 7.53
N GLU A 73 -0.57 5.17 6.80
CA GLU A 73 -0.77 4.86 5.38
C GLU A 73 -1.63 3.60 5.17
N ILE A 74 -1.49 2.62 6.06
CA ILE A 74 -2.20 1.34 5.97
C ILE A 74 -2.84 1.01 7.33
N PRO A 75 -3.77 1.82 7.83
CA PRO A 75 -4.49 1.47 9.05
C PRO A 75 -5.42 0.29 8.77
N MET A 76 -5.40 -0.69 9.66
CA MET A 76 -6.25 -1.87 9.55
C MET A 76 -7.10 -1.98 10.81
N PRO A 77 -8.44 -1.83 10.72
CA PRO A 77 -9.33 -1.85 11.89
C PRO A 77 -9.48 -3.27 12.45
N PHE A 78 -8.34 -3.88 12.77
CA PHE A 78 -8.20 -5.23 13.30
C PHE A 78 -7.14 -5.28 14.39
N MET A 79 -7.51 -5.83 15.54
CA MET A 79 -6.60 -6.01 16.69
C MET A 79 -6.64 -7.44 17.17
N ILE A 80 -5.51 -7.93 17.66
CA ILE A 80 -5.35 -9.26 18.28
C ILE A 80 -4.90 -9.08 19.72
N SER A 81 -5.57 -9.78 20.62
CA SER A 81 -5.20 -9.91 22.02
C SER A 81 -4.20 -11.06 22.25
N SER A 82 -3.29 -10.89 23.24
CA SER A 82 -2.45 -11.95 23.77
C SER A 82 -3.25 -13.12 24.37
N GLU A 83 -4.55 -12.96 24.59
CA GLU A 83 -5.48 -13.99 25.06
C GLU A 83 -6.08 -14.80 23.90
N ASN A 84 -5.50 -14.73 22.70
CA ASN A 84 -5.88 -15.46 21.50
C ASN A 84 -7.30 -15.15 20.99
N TRP A 85 -7.76 -13.93 21.17
CA TRP A 85 -8.93 -13.42 20.49
C TRP A 85 -8.59 -12.18 19.66
N GLY A 86 -9.42 -11.85 18.71
CA GLY A 86 -9.27 -10.66 17.88
C GLY A 86 -10.61 -10.05 17.53
N ILE A 87 -10.55 -8.77 17.17
CA ILE A 87 -11.69 -8.00 16.72
C ILE A 87 -11.37 -7.29 15.41
N PHE A 88 -12.28 -7.44 14.45
CA PHE A 88 -12.26 -6.71 13.19
C PHE A 88 -13.52 -5.85 13.11
N ASN A 89 -13.35 -4.55 12.97
CA ASN A 89 -14.43 -3.60 12.72
C ASN A 89 -14.63 -3.48 11.21
N ASN A 90 -15.68 -4.09 10.67
CA ASN A 90 -15.93 -4.19 9.24
C ASN A 90 -16.56 -2.91 8.68
N THR A 91 -15.75 -1.88 8.58
CA THR A 91 -16.18 -0.58 8.02
C THR A 91 -15.04 0.04 7.22
N THR A 92 -15.37 0.85 6.22
CA THR A 92 -14.44 1.77 5.54
C THR A 92 -14.58 3.20 6.06
N ARG A 93 -15.43 3.43 7.06
CA ARG A 93 -15.60 4.73 7.69
C ARG A 93 -14.49 5.00 8.69
N LYS A 94 -14.22 6.26 8.94
CA LYS A 94 -13.31 6.68 10.00
C LYS A 94 -13.77 6.12 11.34
N ASN A 95 -12.85 5.51 12.07
CA ASN A 95 -13.14 4.99 13.40
C ASN A 95 -11.89 5.04 14.28
N PHE A 96 -12.06 4.78 15.57
CA PHE A 96 -10.98 4.87 16.56
C PHE A 96 -11.01 3.65 17.46
N PHE A 97 -9.84 3.16 17.81
CA PHE A 97 -9.64 2.06 18.73
C PHE A 97 -8.96 2.60 20.00
N ASP A 98 -9.71 2.67 21.07
CA ASP A 98 -9.21 2.98 22.40
C ASP A 98 -8.88 1.68 23.11
N ILE A 99 -7.60 1.43 23.31
CA ILE A 99 -7.10 0.17 23.85
C ILE A 99 -6.69 0.37 25.30
N GLY A 100 -7.64 0.78 26.14
CA GLY A 100 -7.36 1.09 27.55
C GLY A 100 -6.68 2.43 27.77
N ASN A 101 -6.80 3.37 26.86
CA ASN A 101 -6.26 4.72 27.01
C ASN A 101 -7.08 5.56 27.97
N TYR A 102 -8.41 5.61 27.79
CA TYR A 102 -9.31 6.34 28.67
C TYR A 102 -9.62 5.58 29.95
N GLN A 103 -9.92 4.32 29.82
CA GLN A 103 -10.21 3.41 30.91
C GLN A 103 -9.35 2.17 30.75
N SER A 104 -8.37 2.00 31.64
CA SER A 104 -7.27 1.02 31.51
C SER A 104 -7.71 -0.45 31.41
N ASP A 105 -8.94 -0.75 31.82
CA ASP A 105 -9.59 -2.07 31.79
C ASP A 105 -10.67 -2.21 30.72
N VAL A 106 -10.75 -1.25 29.76
CA VAL A 106 -11.75 -1.28 28.67
C VAL A 106 -11.09 -1.06 27.32
N PHE A 107 -11.41 -1.91 26.37
CA PHE A 107 -11.17 -1.69 24.92
C PHE A 107 -12.46 -1.11 24.32
N SER A 108 -12.37 -0.01 23.60
CA SER A 108 -13.52 0.59 22.94
C SER A 108 -13.26 0.90 21.48
N ILE A 109 -14.27 0.68 20.62
CA ILE A 109 -14.29 1.12 19.23
C ILE A 109 -15.33 2.22 19.09
N TYR A 110 -14.89 3.37 18.59
CA TYR A 110 -15.75 4.52 18.32
C TYR A 110 -15.95 4.63 16.81
N ASN A 111 -17.16 4.39 16.32
CA ASN A 111 -17.51 4.57 14.91
C ASN A 111 -18.07 5.99 14.67
N THR A 112 -17.79 6.55 13.50
CA THR A 112 -18.34 7.85 13.08
C THR A 112 -19.72 7.74 12.43
N THR A 113 -20.29 6.55 12.41
CA THR A 113 -21.65 6.25 11.93
C THR A 113 -22.42 5.46 12.99
N ASP A 114 -23.72 5.35 12.84
CA ASP A 114 -24.61 4.53 13.67
C ASP A 114 -24.58 3.03 13.30
N GLU A 115 -23.91 2.69 12.20
CA GLU A 115 -23.74 1.31 11.78
C GLU A 115 -22.67 0.60 12.63
N VAL A 116 -22.98 -0.64 13.03
CA VAL A 116 -22.07 -1.50 13.78
C VAL A 116 -21.99 -2.85 13.08
N ASP A 117 -20.86 -3.12 12.46
CA ASP A 117 -20.55 -4.44 11.88
C ASP A 117 -19.14 -4.85 12.32
N PHE A 118 -19.05 -5.91 13.11
CA PHE A 118 -17.77 -6.39 13.60
C PHE A 118 -17.74 -7.91 13.72
N TYR A 119 -16.52 -8.45 13.69
CA TYR A 119 -16.26 -9.86 13.87
C TYR A 119 -15.39 -10.08 15.10
N LEU A 120 -15.85 -10.90 16.04
CA LEU A 120 -15.03 -11.44 17.13
C LEU A 120 -14.53 -12.82 16.73
N MET A 121 -13.25 -13.03 16.85
CA MET A 121 -12.58 -14.27 16.49
C MET A 121 -11.87 -14.84 17.71
N PHE A 122 -12.03 -16.14 17.96
CA PHE A 122 -11.39 -16.85 19.07
C PHE A 122 -10.58 -18.01 18.50
N GLY A 123 -9.27 -18.00 18.75
CA GLY A 123 -8.34 -19.02 18.28
C GLY A 123 -7.67 -19.76 19.44
N ASN A 124 -6.92 -20.81 19.12
CA ASN A 124 -6.01 -21.46 20.08
C ASN A 124 -4.67 -20.72 20.15
N SER A 125 -4.42 -19.86 19.19
CA SER A 125 -3.20 -19.05 19.05
C SER A 125 -3.49 -17.78 18.30
N MET A 126 -2.61 -16.75 18.39
CA MET A 126 -2.72 -15.54 17.58
C MET A 126 -2.67 -15.82 16.07
N PRO A 127 -1.83 -16.74 15.53
CA PRO A 127 -1.91 -17.14 14.13
C PRO A 127 -3.27 -17.66 13.68
N ASP A 128 -4.02 -18.37 14.53
CA ASP A 128 -5.38 -18.81 14.19
C ASP A 128 -6.31 -17.63 13.99
N VAL A 129 -6.18 -16.60 14.85
CA VAL A 129 -6.98 -15.37 14.75
C VAL A 129 -6.67 -14.62 13.44
N ILE A 130 -5.39 -14.47 13.08
CA ILE A 130 -4.99 -13.90 11.77
C ILE A 130 -5.55 -14.74 10.62
N ASN A 131 -5.53 -16.06 10.77
CA ASN A 131 -6.10 -16.97 9.79
C ASN A 131 -7.60 -16.75 9.60
N TYR A 132 -8.37 -16.57 10.67
CA TYR A 132 -9.81 -16.26 10.57
C TYR A 132 -10.04 -14.89 9.95
N TYR A 133 -9.33 -13.87 10.40
CA TYR A 133 -9.42 -12.51 9.86
C TYR A 133 -9.15 -12.47 8.35
N THR A 134 -8.05 -13.07 7.90
CA THR A 134 -7.72 -13.09 6.47
C THR A 134 -8.63 -14.00 5.64
N ALA A 135 -9.33 -14.97 6.26
CA ALA A 135 -10.38 -15.72 5.58
C ALA A 135 -11.59 -14.85 5.25
N ILE A 136 -11.90 -13.85 6.08
CA ILE A 136 -12.99 -12.91 5.89
C ILE A 136 -12.59 -11.79 4.91
N THR A 137 -11.42 -11.18 5.13
CA THR A 137 -10.97 -9.98 4.42
C THR A 137 -10.18 -10.26 3.14
N GLY A 138 -9.79 -11.49 2.91
CA GLY A 138 -8.97 -11.94 1.79
C GLY A 138 -7.56 -12.32 2.19
N ARG A 139 -7.12 -13.49 1.73
CA ARG A 139 -5.75 -13.99 1.92
C ARG A 139 -4.78 -13.15 1.13
N PRO A 140 -3.59 -12.84 1.64
CA PRO A 140 -2.52 -12.25 0.85
C PRO A 140 -2.24 -13.09 -0.41
N TYR A 141 -2.18 -12.45 -1.56
CA TYR A 141 -1.89 -13.17 -2.79
C TYR A 141 -0.40 -13.51 -2.88
N LEU A 142 -0.10 -14.59 -3.60
CA LEU A 142 1.28 -14.99 -3.83
C LEU A 142 1.90 -14.15 -4.93
N LEU A 143 2.88 -13.33 -4.58
CA LEU A 143 3.67 -12.55 -5.53
C LEU A 143 4.45 -13.45 -6.51
N PRO A 144 4.84 -12.96 -7.69
CA PRO A 144 5.83 -13.64 -8.51
C PRO A 144 7.17 -13.72 -7.76
N LYS A 145 7.97 -14.75 -8.04
CA LYS A 145 9.20 -15.02 -7.29
C LYS A 145 10.18 -13.84 -7.29
N TYR A 146 10.31 -13.15 -8.39
CA TYR A 146 11.22 -11.99 -8.52
C TYR A 146 10.84 -10.81 -7.60
N ALA A 147 9.59 -10.75 -7.17
CA ALA A 147 9.12 -9.67 -6.28
C ALA A 147 9.56 -9.86 -4.81
N TYR A 148 10.09 -11.01 -4.44
CA TYR A 148 10.62 -11.27 -3.09
C TYR A 148 12.13 -11.00 -2.96
N GLY A 149 12.75 -10.44 -4.00
CA GLY A 149 14.14 -10.05 -3.98
C GLY A 149 14.35 -8.56 -3.74
N LEU A 150 15.58 -8.13 -3.94
CA LEU A 150 15.95 -6.72 -3.95
C LEU A 150 15.27 -6.03 -5.14
N CYS A 151 14.53 -4.97 -4.86
CA CYS A 151 13.99 -4.05 -5.86
C CYS A 151 14.81 -2.75 -5.81
N PHE A 152 15.37 -2.35 -6.93
CA PHE A 152 16.20 -1.15 -7.03
C PHE A 152 15.50 -0.03 -7.79
N GLY A 153 15.40 1.15 -7.16
CA GLY A 153 14.91 2.39 -7.78
C GLY A 153 16.09 3.29 -8.15
N PRO A 154 16.45 3.40 -9.44
CA PRO A 154 17.53 4.28 -9.89
C PRO A 154 17.25 5.75 -9.58
N ASN A 155 18.32 6.55 -9.52
CA ASN A 155 18.24 7.98 -9.34
C ASN A 155 17.37 8.65 -10.42
N MET A 156 16.54 9.59 -10.04
CA MET A 156 15.65 10.30 -10.96
C MET A 156 16.36 11.14 -12.04
N LEU A 157 17.65 11.41 -11.88
CA LEU A 157 18.43 12.11 -12.88
C LEU A 157 18.90 11.20 -14.02
N GLU A 158 18.96 9.89 -13.78
CA GLU A 158 19.46 8.90 -14.71
C GLU A 158 18.56 8.74 -15.94
N ASP A 159 19.23 8.39 -17.05
CA ASP A 159 18.58 7.96 -18.29
C ASP A 159 18.68 6.44 -18.47
N GLN A 160 18.21 5.93 -19.60
CA GLN A 160 18.23 4.51 -19.90
C GLN A 160 19.64 3.89 -19.92
N PHE A 161 20.67 4.65 -20.27
CA PHE A 161 22.03 4.16 -20.36
C PHE A 161 22.68 4.06 -18.99
N ASP A 162 22.44 5.04 -18.13
CA ASP A 162 22.88 5.01 -16.73
C ASP A 162 22.28 3.80 -16.01
N ILE A 163 20.97 3.58 -16.15
CA ILE A 163 20.26 2.45 -15.54
C ILE A 163 20.78 1.11 -16.06
N LEU A 164 21.06 0.99 -17.36
CA LEU A 164 21.64 -0.22 -17.92
C LEU A 164 23.05 -0.47 -17.40
N ASN A 165 23.82 0.59 -17.18
CA ASN A 165 25.15 0.50 -16.58
C ASN A 165 25.06 -0.01 -15.13
N ASP A 166 24.14 0.51 -14.33
CA ASP A 166 23.88 0.02 -12.98
C ASP A 166 23.48 -1.47 -12.99
N ALA A 167 22.59 -1.84 -13.90
CA ALA A 167 22.16 -3.23 -14.03
C ALA A 167 23.32 -4.18 -14.34
N VAL A 168 24.24 -3.77 -15.23
CA VAL A 168 25.46 -4.53 -15.52
C VAL A 168 26.32 -4.63 -14.26
N ARG A 169 26.53 -3.52 -13.54
CA ARG A 169 27.37 -3.50 -12.33
C ARG A 169 26.80 -4.39 -11.22
N PHE A 170 25.49 -4.43 -11.01
CA PHE A 170 24.86 -5.37 -10.07
C PHE A 170 25.25 -6.83 -10.38
N ARG A 171 25.25 -7.21 -11.67
CA ARG A 171 25.67 -8.57 -12.09
C ARG A 171 27.15 -8.81 -11.92
N GLU A 172 28.01 -7.86 -12.31
CA GLU A 172 29.48 -7.94 -12.16
C GLU A 172 29.90 -8.06 -10.71
N MET A 173 29.23 -7.33 -9.81
CA MET A 173 29.52 -7.35 -8.37
C MET A 173 28.88 -8.55 -7.65
N GLY A 174 28.04 -9.33 -8.33
CA GLY A 174 27.35 -10.47 -7.74
C GLY A 174 26.28 -10.06 -6.71
N VAL A 175 25.80 -8.81 -6.74
CA VAL A 175 24.73 -8.34 -5.87
C VAL A 175 23.40 -8.85 -6.41
N PRO A 176 22.66 -9.65 -5.64
CA PRO A 176 21.36 -10.13 -6.09
C PRO A 176 20.35 -8.98 -6.15
N CYS A 177 19.79 -8.78 -7.33
CA CYS A 177 18.71 -7.85 -7.59
C CYS A 177 17.84 -8.42 -8.70
N ASP A 178 16.54 -8.39 -8.53
CA ASP A 178 15.62 -9.03 -9.47
C ASP A 178 14.73 -8.03 -10.22
N LEU A 179 14.56 -6.81 -9.68
CA LEU A 179 13.66 -5.82 -10.25
C LEU A 179 14.25 -4.42 -10.18
N PHE A 180 14.17 -3.73 -11.30
CA PHE A 180 14.36 -2.28 -11.40
C PHE A 180 13.00 -1.61 -11.52
N TRP A 181 12.80 -0.47 -10.88
CA TRP A 181 11.59 0.30 -11.03
C TRP A 181 11.93 1.77 -11.18
N LEU A 182 11.18 2.47 -12.03
CA LEU A 182 11.44 3.88 -12.33
C LEU A 182 10.51 4.77 -11.52
N GLU A 183 11.11 5.75 -10.88
CA GLU A 183 10.44 6.88 -10.23
C GLU A 183 9.78 7.81 -11.28
N PRO A 184 9.05 8.87 -10.90
CA PRO A 184 8.31 9.75 -11.82
C PRO A 184 9.06 10.29 -13.02
N GLN A 185 10.40 10.19 -13.07
CA GLN A 185 11.22 10.61 -14.21
C GLN A 185 10.95 9.87 -15.52
N TRP A 186 10.31 8.68 -15.45
CA TRP A 186 9.94 7.94 -16.64
C TRP A 186 8.86 8.63 -17.47
N MET A 187 8.06 9.50 -16.83
CA MET A 187 6.96 10.21 -17.47
C MET A 187 7.44 11.48 -18.19
N GLU A 188 6.84 11.78 -19.34
CA GLU A 188 7.07 13.04 -20.11
C GLU A 188 6.81 14.26 -19.22
N LYS A 189 5.68 14.27 -18.52
CA LYS A 189 5.36 15.24 -17.47
C LYS A 189 5.59 14.56 -16.11
N ARG A 190 6.61 15.04 -15.40
CA ARG A 190 6.90 14.54 -14.05
C ARG A 190 5.67 14.71 -13.14
N TYR A 191 5.35 13.67 -12.37
CA TYR A 191 4.15 13.62 -11.55
C TYR A 191 2.85 13.83 -12.35
N ASP A 192 2.74 13.16 -13.49
CA ASP A 192 1.49 13.14 -14.25
C ASP A 192 0.47 12.21 -13.57
N PHE A 193 -0.52 12.81 -12.89
CA PHE A 193 -1.61 12.08 -12.23
C PHE A 193 -2.75 11.70 -13.17
N SER A 194 -2.71 12.16 -14.43
CA SER A 194 -3.74 11.85 -15.42
C SER A 194 -3.72 10.37 -15.83
N THR A 195 -4.78 9.93 -16.47
CA THR A 195 -4.86 8.58 -17.09
C THR A 195 -4.03 8.49 -18.39
N LYS A 196 -3.57 9.60 -18.95
CA LYS A 196 -2.91 9.71 -20.26
C LYS A 196 -1.39 9.86 -20.19
N LYS A 197 -0.75 9.23 -19.20
CA LYS A 197 0.71 9.26 -19.04
C LYS A 197 1.44 8.85 -20.31
N LYS A 198 2.63 9.44 -20.52
CA LYS A 198 3.50 9.13 -21.66
C LYS A 198 4.93 8.94 -21.20
N TRP A 199 5.70 8.15 -21.94
CA TRP A 199 7.13 8.04 -21.74
C TRP A 199 7.86 9.35 -21.95
N ASN A 200 8.85 9.63 -21.11
CA ASN A 200 9.83 10.67 -21.34
C ASN A 200 10.82 10.21 -22.42
N TYR A 201 10.56 10.58 -23.67
CA TYR A 201 11.37 10.16 -24.81
C TYR A 201 12.80 10.76 -24.83
N GLN A 202 13.07 11.78 -24.01
CA GLN A 202 14.42 12.33 -23.88
C GLN A 202 15.33 11.42 -23.05
N LYS A 203 14.76 10.74 -22.06
CA LYS A 203 15.47 9.80 -21.18
C LYS A 203 15.35 8.34 -21.62
N PHE A 204 14.22 7.97 -22.19
CA PHE A 204 13.85 6.58 -22.50
C PHE A 204 13.43 6.47 -23.97
N SER A 205 14.37 6.01 -24.81
CA SER A 205 14.17 5.86 -26.24
C SER A 205 12.92 5.04 -26.58
N ALA A 206 12.27 5.40 -27.68
CA ALA A 206 11.19 4.62 -28.25
C ALA A 206 11.66 3.40 -29.02
N GLU A 207 12.99 3.23 -29.21
CA GLU A 207 13.54 2.07 -29.93
C GLU A 207 13.05 0.77 -29.32
N ALA A 208 12.60 -0.13 -30.19
CA ALA A 208 12.19 -1.45 -29.80
C ALA A 208 13.43 -2.36 -29.64
N TYR A 209 13.44 -3.15 -28.59
CA TYR A 209 14.33 -4.28 -28.46
C TYR A 209 13.57 -5.54 -28.87
N TRP A 210 13.99 -6.15 -29.95
CA TRP A 210 13.37 -7.35 -30.45
C TRP A 210 14.26 -8.59 -30.24
N ASP A 211 13.76 -9.53 -29.48
CA ASP A 211 14.33 -10.87 -29.35
C ASP A 211 13.24 -11.89 -29.69
N SER A 212 13.23 -12.33 -30.94
CA SER A 212 12.22 -13.25 -31.48
C SER A 212 12.26 -14.64 -30.82
N THR A 213 13.38 -15.03 -30.24
CA THR A 213 13.52 -16.35 -29.62
C THR A 213 12.95 -16.36 -28.21
N ARG A 214 13.11 -15.26 -27.47
CA ARG A 214 12.71 -15.14 -26.07
C ARG A 214 11.29 -14.58 -25.91
N TYR A 215 10.87 -13.70 -26.82
CA TYR A 215 9.58 -13.00 -26.75
C TYR A 215 8.85 -13.02 -28.10
N PRO A 216 8.48 -14.22 -28.63
CA PRO A 216 7.96 -14.35 -29.99
C PRO A 216 6.62 -13.64 -30.25
N LYS A 217 5.95 -13.16 -29.19
CA LYS A 217 4.65 -12.49 -29.28
C LYS A 217 4.69 -11.01 -28.88
N LYS A 218 5.85 -10.46 -28.49
CA LYS A 218 5.98 -9.08 -27.99
C LYS A 218 6.95 -8.30 -28.86
N GLU A 219 6.42 -7.73 -29.92
CA GLU A 219 7.19 -7.00 -30.94
C GLU A 219 7.69 -5.61 -30.48
N ASN A 220 7.24 -5.12 -29.34
CA ASN A 220 7.40 -3.72 -28.96
C ASN A 220 8.02 -3.49 -27.58
N HIS A 221 8.86 -4.40 -27.09
CA HIS A 221 9.63 -4.10 -25.87
C HIS A 221 10.55 -2.92 -26.12
N ARG A 222 10.52 -1.94 -25.21
CA ARG A 222 11.49 -0.85 -25.26
C ARG A 222 12.90 -1.36 -25.02
N LEU A 223 13.88 -0.68 -25.61
CA LEU A 223 15.30 -1.04 -25.52
C LEU A 223 15.75 -1.28 -24.08
N LEU A 224 15.46 -0.35 -23.16
CA LEU A 224 15.77 -0.49 -21.73
C LEU A 224 15.18 -1.77 -21.15
N ILE A 225 13.87 -1.97 -21.31
CA ILE A 225 13.15 -3.08 -20.70
C ILE A 225 13.63 -4.42 -21.27
N GLY A 226 13.77 -4.50 -22.60
CA GLY A 226 14.25 -5.72 -23.26
C GLY A 226 15.67 -6.09 -22.83
N ARG A 227 16.56 -5.13 -22.62
CA ARG A 227 17.91 -5.37 -22.12
C ARG A 227 17.93 -5.79 -20.64
N LEU A 228 17.11 -5.17 -19.79
CA LEU A 228 16.94 -5.59 -18.41
C LEU A 228 16.42 -7.03 -18.33
N HIS A 229 15.39 -7.37 -19.08
CA HIS A 229 14.89 -8.74 -19.19
C HIS A 229 15.96 -9.71 -19.69
N GLY A 230 16.79 -9.30 -20.67
CA GLY A 230 17.92 -10.07 -21.18
C GLY A 230 18.96 -10.41 -20.12
N MET A 231 19.13 -9.54 -19.12
CA MET A 231 20.02 -9.74 -17.97
C MET A 231 19.33 -10.45 -16.80
N GLY A 232 18.06 -10.82 -16.92
CA GLY A 232 17.28 -11.52 -15.91
C GLY A 232 16.64 -10.60 -14.85
N TYR A 233 16.52 -9.31 -15.14
CA TYR A 233 15.77 -8.38 -14.31
C TYR A 233 14.32 -8.26 -14.79
N HIS A 234 13.47 -7.78 -13.92
CA HIS A 234 12.12 -7.31 -14.20
C HIS A 234 12.06 -5.78 -14.12
N MET A 235 11.00 -5.20 -14.67
CA MET A 235 10.86 -3.75 -14.75
C MET A 235 9.53 -3.28 -14.20
N GLY A 236 9.56 -2.35 -13.24
CA GLY A 236 8.40 -1.67 -12.68
C GLY A 236 8.36 -0.17 -13.00
N LEU A 237 7.20 0.44 -12.88
CA LEU A 237 7.00 1.88 -13.00
C LEU A 237 6.26 2.43 -11.78
N TRP A 238 6.75 3.55 -11.27
CA TRP A 238 5.99 4.37 -10.32
C TRP A 238 4.79 5.00 -11.01
N LEU A 239 3.68 5.04 -10.34
CA LEU A 239 2.53 5.81 -10.78
C LEU A 239 1.71 6.33 -9.60
N CYS A 240 1.00 7.41 -9.86
CA CYS A 240 -0.06 7.95 -9.05
C CYS A 240 -1.19 8.36 -10.00
N ILE A 241 -2.41 8.30 -9.54
CA ILE A 241 -3.59 8.63 -10.36
C ILE A 241 -4.51 9.59 -9.63
N GLU A 242 -5.17 10.44 -10.41
CA GLU A 242 -6.32 11.24 -10.01
C GLU A 242 -7.51 10.78 -10.86
N TYR A 243 -8.32 9.89 -10.32
CA TYR A 243 -9.43 9.27 -11.03
C TYR A 243 -10.52 8.82 -10.05
N ASP A 244 -11.76 8.87 -10.48
CA ASP A 244 -12.90 8.34 -9.73
C ASP A 244 -12.92 6.81 -9.80
N LEU A 245 -12.42 6.15 -8.76
CA LEU A 245 -12.32 4.69 -8.69
C LEU A 245 -13.68 3.98 -8.60
N SER A 246 -14.78 4.70 -8.38
CA SER A 246 -16.12 4.11 -8.42
C SER A 246 -16.58 3.81 -9.84
N VAL A 247 -16.07 4.50 -10.85
CA VAL A 247 -16.50 4.30 -12.26
C VAL A 247 -16.29 2.88 -12.74
N PRO A 248 -15.10 2.25 -12.62
CA PRO A 248 -14.91 0.87 -13.05
C PRO A 248 -15.79 -0.14 -12.30
N GLU A 249 -16.06 0.11 -11.01
CA GLU A 249 -16.92 -0.77 -10.21
C GLU A 249 -18.37 -0.68 -10.64
N GLU A 250 -18.88 0.54 -10.87
CA GLU A 250 -20.24 0.77 -11.35
C GLU A 250 -20.43 0.23 -12.77
N ASP A 251 -19.45 0.39 -13.65
CA ASP A 251 -19.49 -0.19 -14.99
C ASP A 251 -19.49 -1.72 -14.96
N ALA A 252 -18.73 -2.34 -14.04
CA ALA A 252 -18.76 -3.79 -13.86
C ALA A 252 -20.13 -4.27 -13.38
N LEU A 253 -20.76 -3.54 -12.46
CA LEU A 253 -22.11 -3.82 -11.98
C LEU A 253 -23.16 -3.61 -13.08
N ALA A 254 -23.09 -2.50 -13.80
CA ALA A 254 -23.98 -2.20 -14.93
C ALA A 254 -23.90 -3.28 -16.00
N LYS A 255 -22.69 -3.72 -16.36
CA LYS A 255 -22.46 -4.82 -17.29
C LYS A 255 -23.11 -6.11 -16.83
N ALA A 256 -22.96 -6.48 -15.56
CA ALA A 256 -23.58 -7.68 -14.98
C ALA A 256 -25.14 -7.60 -15.01
N MET A 257 -25.69 -6.40 -14.92
CA MET A 257 -27.13 -6.13 -14.94
C MET A 257 -27.68 -5.87 -16.35
N GLY A 258 -26.85 -5.91 -17.40
CA GLY A 258 -27.26 -5.57 -18.76
C GLY A 258 -27.66 -4.10 -18.97
N LYS A 259 -27.10 -3.18 -18.13
CA LYS A 259 -27.34 -1.74 -18.20
C LYS A 259 -26.27 -1.03 -19.01
N PRO A 260 -26.54 0.19 -19.53
CA PRO A 260 -25.52 1.02 -20.19
C PRO A 260 -24.35 1.32 -19.25
N LEU A 261 -23.14 1.35 -19.80
CA LEU A 261 -21.92 1.74 -19.10
C LEU A 261 -21.77 3.26 -19.07
N SER A 262 -20.86 3.75 -18.21
CA SER A 262 -20.53 5.19 -18.06
C SER A 262 -20.04 5.83 -19.36
N GLY A 263 -19.43 5.05 -20.25
CA GLY A 263 -18.74 5.52 -21.44
C GLY A 263 -17.42 6.23 -21.15
N GLN A 264 -16.95 6.20 -19.92
CA GLN A 264 -15.65 6.74 -19.52
C GLN A 264 -14.54 5.72 -19.77
N GLU A 265 -13.36 6.19 -20.14
CA GLU A 265 -12.16 5.35 -20.19
C GLU A 265 -11.71 5.02 -18.77
N HIS A 266 -11.49 3.76 -18.47
CA HIS A 266 -10.97 3.34 -17.18
C HIS A 266 -9.47 3.65 -17.09
N TRP A 267 -9.04 4.16 -15.93
CA TRP A 267 -7.67 4.61 -15.70
C TRP A 267 -6.59 3.59 -16.04
N MET A 268 -6.91 2.29 -15.84
CA MET A 268 -5.98 1.21 -16.09
C MET A 268 -5.87 0.82 -17.58
N ASP A 269 -6.80 1.22 -18.45
CA ASP A 269 -6.80 0.79 -19.86
C ASP A 269 -5.60 1.34 -20.61
N HIS A 270 -5.21 2.59 -20.34
CA HIS A 270 -4.03 3.19 -20.93
C HIS A 270 -2.72 2.54 -20.45
N LEU A 271 -2.70 2.01 -19.23
CA LEU A 271 -1.52 1.34 -18.66
C LEU A 271 -1.17 0.04 -19.39
N LYS A 272 -2.11 -0.60 -20.06
CA LYS A 272 -1.88 -1.79 -20.87
C LYS A 272 -0.81 -1.57 -21.92
N ASN A 273 -0.71 -0.35 -22.47
CA ASN A 273 0.34 0.01 -23.44
C ASN A 273 1.75 -0.10 -22.84
N PHE A 274 1.92 0.23 -21.55
CA PHE A 274 3.22 0.09 -20.86
C PHE A 274 3.51 -1.37 -20.55
N VAL A 275 2.50 -2.15 -20.21
CA VAL A 275 2.62 -3.62 -20.04
C VAL A 275 3.02 -4.27 -21.35
N ASP A 276 2.44 -3.85 -22.48
CA ASP A 276 2.81 -4.32 -23.83
C ASP A 276 4.24 -3.88 -24.22
N ASN A 277 4.76 -2.79 -23.65
CA ASN A 277 6.16 -2.39 -23.78
C ASN A 277 7.11 -3.22 -22.88
N GLY A 278 6.60 -4.16 -22.09
CA GLY A 278 7.38 -5.08 -21.27
C GLY A 278 7.40 -4.77 -19.77
N VAL A 279 6.63 -3.79 -19.28
CA VAL A 279 6.55 -3.49 -17.85
C VAL A 279 5.89 -4.64 -17.11
N ASP A 280 6.53 -5.12 -16.04
CA ASP A 280 6.11 -6.28 -15.24
C ASP A 280 5.20 -5.90 -14.07
N GLY A 281 5.12 -4.59 -13.74
CA GLY A 281 4.26 -4.14 -12.64
C GLY A 281 4.41 -2.66 -12.31
N PHE A 282 3.73 -2.26 -11.24
CA PHE A 282 3.63 -0.85 -10.87
C PHE A 282 3.78 -0.65 -9.37
N LYS A 283 4.58 0.36 -8.98
CA LYS A 283 4.52 0.98 -7.65
C LYS A 283 3.43 2.04 -7.69
N MET A 284 2.40 1.85 -6.91
CA MET A 284 1.29 2.79 -6.81
C MET A 284 1.48 3.68 -5.59
N ASP A 285 1.66 4.97 -5.85
CA ASP A 285 1.71 5.99 -4.80
C ASP A 285 0.30 6.59 -4.62
N PRO A 286 -0.21 6.73 -3.40
CA PRO A 286 -1.59 7.12 -3.15
C PRO A 286 -1.85 8.62 -3.20
N ALA A 287 -0.85 9.45 -3.47
CA ALA A 287 -0.82 10.89 -3.17
C ALA A 287 -2.13 11.66 -3.43
N ARG A 288 -2.94 11.25 -4.40
CA ARG A 288 -4.25 11.88 -4.67
C ARG A 288 -5.43 11.10 -4.10
N THR A 289 -5.27 9.80 -3.88
CA THR A 289 -6.36 8.93 -3.37
C THR A 289 -6.50 8.98 -1.86
N ILE A 290 -5.53 9.52 -1.13
CA ILE A 290 -5.57 9.73 0.34
C ILE A 290 -5.76 11.18 0.74
N ASP A 291 -5.76 12.13 -0.20
CA ASP A 291 -6.14 13.52 0.05
C ASP A 291 -7.64 13.61 0.31
N GLU A 292 -8.04 14.47 1.22
CA GLU A 292 -9.45 14.73 1.50
C GLU A 292 -10.03 15.71 0.48
N HIS A 293 -11.14 15.31 -0.14
CA HIS A 293 -11.86 16.10 -1.14
C HIS A 293 -13.33 16.29 -0.74
N PRO A 294 -13.63 17.03 0.34
CA PRO A 294 -14.94 17.03 1.01
C PRO A 294 -16.10 17.45 0.11
N ASN A 295 -15.82 18.16 -0.99
CA ASN A 295 -16.85 18.59 -1.95
C ASN A 295 -16.98 17.67 -3.17
N PHE A 296 -16.10 16.66 -3.28
CA PHE A 296 -16.15 15.73 -4.39
C PHE A 296 -17.28 14.70 -4.19
N LYS A 297 -18.03 14.45 -5.26
CA LYS A 297 -19.02 13.37 -5.31
C LYS A 297 -18.61 12.38 -6.38
N TYR A 298 -18.50 11.14 -5.95
CA TYR A 298 -18.14 10.04 -6.82
C TYR A 298 -19.30 9.64 -7.75
N TYR A 299 -18.97 8.97 -8.83
CA TYR A 299 -19.93 8.52 -9.85
C TYR A 299 -21.03 7.61 -9.26
N ASN A 300 -20.70 6.82 -8.26
CA ASN A 300 -21.66 6.01 -7.50
C ASN A 300 -22.54 6.83 -6.53
N GLY A 301 -22.38 8.15 -6.47
CA GLY A 301 -23.13 9.05 -5.60
C GLY A 301 -22.62 9.19 -4.18
N HIS A 302 -21.59 8.44 -3.78
CA HIS A 302 -20.96 8.56 -2.47
C HIS A 302 -20.16 9.85 -2.32
N THR A 303 -19.99 10.24 -1.06
CA THR A 303 -19.13 11.35 -0.63
C THR A 303 -17.69 10.88 -0.46
N ASP A 304 -16.78 11.84 -0.33
CA ASP A 304 -15.37 11.57 -0.06
C ASP A 304 -15.17 10.79 1.27
N LYS A 305 -15.89 11.15 2.34
CA LYS A 305 -15.87 10.42 3.62
C LYS A 305 -16.24 8.94 3.50
N GLU A 306 -17.04 8.60 2.50
CA GLU A 306 -17.45 7.22 2.21
C GLU A 306 -16.43 6.47 1.37
N MET A 307 -15.79 7.15 0.45
CA MET A 307 -14.86 6.56 -0.51
C MET A 307 -13.40 6.56 -0.04
N HIS A 308 -13.01 7.41 0.90
CA HIS A 308 -11.62 7.63 1.29
C HIS A 308 -10.84 6.33 1.57
N ASN A 309 -11.26 5.57 2.58
CA ASN A 309 -10.62 4.28 2.88
C ASN A 309 -11.01 3.19 1.86
N LEU A 310 -12.19 3.27 1.24
CA LEU A 310 -12.59 2.34 0.20
C LEU A 310 -11.69 2.45 -1.04
N ASN A 311 -11.28 3.64 -1.41
CA ASN A 311 -10.32 3.85 -2.50
C ASN A 311 -9.02 3.08 -2.30
N GLN A 312 -8.59 2.89 -1.05
CA GLN A 312 -7.37 2.16 -0.72
C GLN A 312 -7.48 0.64 -0.99
N ILE A 313 -8.69 0.15 -1.16
CA ILE A 313 -8.95 -1.23 -1.61
C ILE A 313 -9.18 -1.27 -3.13
N LEU A 314 -9.93 -0.29 -3.66
CA LEU A 314 -10.33 -0.29 -5.07
C LEU A 314 -9.15 -0.12 -6.02
N LEU A 315 -8.22 0.76 -5.72
CA LEU A 315 -7.05 1.02 -6.57
C LEU A 315 -6.22 -0.26 -6.80
N PRO A 316 -5.71 -0.94 -5.77
CA PRO A 316 -4.94 -2.16 -5.96
C PRO A 316 -5.79 -3.32 -6.51
N LYS A 317 -7.07 -3.41 -6.18
CA LYS A 317 -7.99 -4.40 -6.76
C LYS A 317 -8.12 -4.25 -8.27
N GLN A 318 -8.31 -3.03 -8.75
CA GLN A 318 -8.45 -2.72 -10.17
C GLN A 318 -7.12 -2.98 -10.91
N MET A 319 -5.98 -2.57 -10.33
CA MET A 319 -4.67 -2.88 -10.87
C MET A 319 -4.44 -4.40 -10.98
N TYR A 320 -4.68 -5.13 -9.90
CA TYR A 320 -4.52 -6.59 -9.88
C TYR A 320 -5.33 -7.27 -10.99
N LYS A 321 -6.62 -6.90 -11.11
CA LYS A 321 -7.51 -7.46 -12.12
C LYS A 321 -7.03 -7.15 -13.53
N MET A 322 -6.69 -5.89 -13.81
CA MET A 322 -6.19 -5.48 -15.12
C MET A 322 -4.94 -6.27 -15.50
N MET A 323 -3.94 -6.32 -14.63
CA MET A 323 -2.70 -7.05 -14.89
C MET A 323 -2.96 -8.53 -15.11
N ARG A 324 -3.80 -9.14 -14.28
CA ARG A 324 -4.13 -10.56 -14.38
C ARG A 324 -4.91 -10.91 -15.64
N GLU A 325 -5.88 -10.09 -16.01
CA GLU A 325 -6.70 -10.28 -17.21
C GLU A 325 -5.91 -10.03 -18.49
N HIS A 326 -5.05 -9.01 -18.49
CA HIS A 326 -4.28 -8.62 -19.66
C HIS A 326 -3.11 -9.57 -19.95
N THR A 327 -2.41 -10.02 -18.90
CA THR A 327 -1.18 -10.83 -19.05
C THR A 327 -1.38 -12.34 -18.80
N GLY A 328 -2.40 -12.72 -18.04
CA GLY A 328 -2.58 -14.09 -17.53
C GLY A 328 -1.58 -14.46 -16.41
N LEU A 329 -0.69 -13.55 -16.03
CA LEU A 329 0.41 -13.78 -15.09
C LEU A 329 0.18 -13.09 -13.74
N ARG A 330 0.92 -13.53 -12.74
CA ARG A 330 1.10 -12.75 -11.51
C ARG A 330 2.07 -11.61 -11.80
N SER A 331 1.74 -10.40 -11.37
CA SER A 331 2.57 -9.21 -11.56
C SER A 331 3.13 -8.72 -10.24
N TRP A 332 4.24 -7.99 -10.32
CA TRP A 332 4.68 -7.16 -9.22
C TRP A 332 3.84 -5.88 -9.21
N HIS A 333 3.16 -5.62 -8.14
CA HIS A 333 2.63 -4.31 -7.82
C HIS A 333 2.54 -4.18 -6.32
N HIS A 334 2.88 -3.00 -5.85
CA HIS A 334 2.74 -2.64 -4.46
C HIS A 334 2.09 -1.28 -4.32
N TYR A 335 1.52 -1.04 -3.18
CA TYR A 335 0.75 0.14 -2.89
C TYR A 335 1.21 0.75 -1.56
N THR A 336 1.46 2.07 -1.55
CA THR A 336 1.93 2.79 -0.37
C THR A 336 0.82 3.19 0.58
N ALA A 337 -0.40 2.73 0.35
CA ALA A 337 -1.53 2.87 1.25
C ALA A 337 -2.32 1.56 1.32
N GLY A 338 -3.33 1.52 2.17
CA GLY A 338 -4.16 0.32 2.29
C GLY A 338 -5.26 0.45 3.34
N TRP A 339 -6.07 -0.57 3.37
CA TRP A 339 -7.13 -0.84 4.34
C TRP A 339 -7.32 -2.35 4.48
N SER A 340 -8.12 -2.81 5.45
CA SER A 340 -8.48 -4.23 5.54
C SER A 340 -9.04 -4.76 4.22
N GLY A 341 -8.41 -5.78 3.65
CA GLY A 341 -8.75 -6.34 2.34
C GLY A 341 -7.75 -6.02 1.23
N THR A 342 -6.95 -4.97 1.37
CA THR A 342 -5.91 -4.60 0.39
C THR A 342 -4.87 -5.70 0.23
N GLN A 343 -4.54 -6.44 1.29
CA GLN A 343 -3.58 -7.55 1.28
C GLN A 343 -3.94 -8.66 0.26
N HIS A 344 -5.20 -8.76 -0.13
CA HIS A 344 -5.64 -9.72 -1.13
C HIS A 344 -5.25 -9.31 -2.56
N TRP A 345 -5.03 -8.03 -2.79
CA TRP A 345 -4.87 -7.45 -4.12
C TRP A 345 -3.46 -6.92 -4.39
N SER A 346 -2.71 -6.55 -3.34
CA SER A 346 -1.43 -5.90 -3.49
C SER A 346 -0.45 -6.31 -2.40
N ALA A 347 0.83 -6.20 -2.70
CA ALA A 347 1.86 -5.98 -1.69
C ALA A 347 1.80 -4.52 -1.21
N SER A 348 2.47 -4.23 -0.10
CA SER A 348 2.57 -2.87 0.43
C SER A 348 4.01 -2.46 0.70
N THR A 349 4.20 -1.17 0.81
CA THR A 349 5.40 -0.60 1.40
C THR A 349 5.02 0.29 2.57
N SER A 350 5.88 0.36 3.56
CA SER A 350 5.73 1.27 4.69
C SER A 350 6.01 2.74 4.32
N GLY A 351 6.09 3.06 3.03
CA GLY A 351 6.30 4.41 2.51
C GLY A 351 7.71 4.95 2.74
N ASP A 352 7.82 6.27 2.65
CA ASP A 352 9.06 7.04 2.70
C ASP A 352 9.64 7.15 4.12
N ASN A 353 9.83 6.06 4.84
CA ASN A 353 10.27 6.08 6.22
C ASN A 353 11.78 5.84 6.43
N GLY A 354 12.53 5.73 5.34
CA GLY A 354 13.99 5.64 5.37
C GLY A 354 14.58 4.31 5.83
N GLY A 355 13.75 3.31 6.11
CA GLY A 355 14.21 2.00 6.58
C GLY A 355 14.53 1.96 8.09
N GLY A 356 15.42 1.04 8.48
CA GLY A 356 15.85 0.91 9.87
C GLY A 356 14.78 0.40 10.83
N ARG A 357 14.86 0.85 12.09
CA ARG A 357 13.96 0.40 13.16
C ARG A 357 12.50 0.76 12.89
N THR A 358 12.25 1.94 12.37
CA THR A 358 10.91 2.44 12.05
C THR A 358 10.19 1.54 11.06
N ALA A 359 10.88 1.20 9.95
CA ALA A 359 10.33 0.29 8.96
C ALA A 359 10.09 -1.12 9.51
N LEU A 360 10.97 -1.60 10.40
CA LEU A 360 10.80 -2.91 11.02
C LEU A 360 9.53 -2.97 11.86
N PHE A 361 9.28 -1.98 12.72
CA PHE A 361 8.08 -1.96 13.54
C PHE A 361 6.81 -1.84 12.71
N ASP A 362 6.84 -1.02 11.66
CA ASP A 362 5.72 -0.87 10.74
C ASP A 362 5.37 -2.21 10.06
N GLN A 363 6.38 -2.90 9.53
CA GLN A 363 6.19 -4.21 8.91
C GLN A 363 5.72 -5.30 9.89
N LEU A 364 6.19 -5.27 11.13
CA LEU A 364 5.72 -6.18 12.18
C LEU A 364 4.23 -5.93 12.51
N ASN A 365 3.82 -4.67 12.63
CA ASN A 365 2.42 -4.29 12.85
C ASN A 365 1.54 -4.73 11.67
N LEU A 366 1.99 -4.52 10.43
CA LEU A 366 1.31 -5.00 9.23
C LEU A 366 1.20 -6.53 9.22
N GLY A 367 2.29 -7.23 9.54
CA GLY A 367 2.28 -8.70 9.64
C GLY A 367 1.29 -9.23 10.67
N MET A 368 1.23 -8.61 11.86
CA MET A 368 0.24 -8.92 12.90
C MET A 368 -1.20 -8.57 12.47
N SER A 369 -1.35 -7.73 11.45
CA SER A 369 -2.64 -7.41 10.84
C SER A 369 -2.94 -8.26 9.58
N GLY A 370 -2.17 -9.32 9.33
CA GLY A 370 -2.38 -10.23 8.21
C GLY A 370 -1.90 -9.70 6.86
N PHE A 371 -1.17 -8.59 6.82
CA PHE A 371 -0.55 -8.06 5.61
C PHE A 371 0.89 -8.61 5.50
N LEU A 372 1.05 -9.72 4.78
CA LEU A 372 2.31 -10.48 4.79
C LEU A 372 3.31 -10.05 3.71
N ASN A 373 2.83 -9.45 2.62
CA ASN A 373 3.69 -8.97 1.54
C ASN A 373 4.02 -7.49 1.77
N THR A 374 4.94 -7.23 2.68
CA THR A 374 5.34 -5.88 3.07
C THR A 374 6.79 -5.60 2.74
N SER A 375 7.11 -4.39 2.38
CA SER A 375 8.46 -3.89 2.16
C SER A 375 8.66 -2.54 2.84
N CYS A 376 9.83 -1.98 2.72
CA CYS A 376 10.11 -0.59 3.05
C CYS A 376 10.92 0.08 1.95
N ASP A 377 10.71 1.38 1.79
CA ASP A 377 11.53 2.23 0.97
C ASP A 377 12.76 2.63 1.80
N VAL A 378 13.89 2.01 1.51
CA VAL A 378 15.15 2.41 2.09
C VAL A 378 15.75 3.46 1.18
N MET A 379 15.82 4.69 1.69
CA MET A 379 16.28 5.83 0.93
C MET A 379 17.76 6.03 1.15
N ASN A 380 18.52 6.01 0.07
CA ASN A 380 19.97 6.22 0.10
C ASN A 380 20.27 7.69 -0.12
N VAL A 381 20.80 8.33 0.90
CA VAL A 381 21.28 9.73 0.84
C VAL A 381 22.81 9.81 0.86
N ASN A 382 23.50 8.74 1.25
CA ASN A 382 24.95 8.64 1.27
C ASN A 382 25.41 7.19 1.25
N LYS A 383 26.73 6.98 1.07
CA LYS A 383 27.36 5.64 0.97
C LYS A 383 27.07 4.74 2.17
N ASP A 384 27.06 5.29 3.38
CA ASP A 384 26.86 4.50 4.60
C ASP A 384 25.41 4.01 4.71
N GLU A 385 24.45 4.81 4.30
CA GLU A 385 23.05 4.42 4.23
C GLU A 385 22.80 3.37 3.15
N GLU A 386 23.49 3.44 2.02
CA GLU A 386 23.43 2.40 0.98
C GLU A 386 23.93 1.06 1.51
N LEU A 387 25.06 1.05 2.23
CA LEU A 387 25.60 -0.16 2.86
C LEU A 387 24.66 -0.72 3.95
N GLN A 388 24.08 0.15 4.78
CA GLN A 388 23.10 -0.25 5.78
C GLN A 388 21.86 -0.84 5.12
N SER A 389 21.41 -0.26 4.02
CA SER A 389 20.25 -0.73 3.24
C SER A 389 20.49 -2.12 2.66
N LEU A 390 21.68 -2.36 2.11
CA LEU A 390 22.06 -3.68 1.61
C LEU A 390 22.12 -4.71 2.75
N HIS A 391 22.69 -4.35 3.91
CA HIS A 391 22.69 -5.22 5.09
C HIS A 391 21.27 -5.51 5.58
N PHE A 392 20.39 -4.50 5.61
CA PHE A 392 19.01 -4.67 6.01
C PHE A 392 18.27 -5.61 5.06
N GLY A 393 18.55 -5.51 3.76
CA GLY A 393 17.98 -6.37 2.73
C GLY A 393 18.33 -7.85 2.87
N LEU A 394 19.41 -8.18 3.54
CA LEU A 394 19.79 -9.57 3.83
C LEU A 394 18.89 -10.22 4.89
N PHE A 395 18.22 -9.43 5.73
CA PHE A 395 17.41 -9.92 6.84
C PHE A 395 15.89 -9.85 6.58
N LEU A 396 15.48 -9.11 5.56
CA LEU A 396 14.08 -9.02 5.16
C LEU A 396 13.83 -9.83 3.90
N PRO A 397 12.70 -10.55 3.82
CA PRO A 397 12.38 -11.36 2.65
C PRO A 397 12.14 -10.52 1.38
N TRP A 398 11.87 -9.24 1.56
CA TRP A 398 11.70 -8.28 0.49
C TRP A 398 12.15 -6.89 0.93
N VAL A 399 13.08 -6.30 0.21
CA VAL A 399 13.57 -4.95 0.43
C VAL A 399 13.53 -4.17 -0.86
N GLN A 400 13.03 -2.96 -0.75
CA GLN A 400 13.08 -1.98 -1.81
C GLN A 400 14.12 -0.91 -1.45
N ILE A 401 15.10 -0.75 -2.31
CA ILE A 401 16.09 0.34 -2.20
C ILE A 401 15.70 1.40 -3.21
N ASN A 402 15.57 2.62 -2.72
CA ASN A 402 15.25 3.77 -3.51
C ASN A 402 16.37 4.81 -3.39
N SER A 403 17.06 5.06 -4.48
CA SER A 403 18.11 6.10 -4.53
C SER A 403 17.57 7.51 -4.79
N TRP A 404 16.27 7.70 -4.64
CA TRP A 404 15.56 8.94 -4.97
C TRP A 404 16.12 10.19 -4.28
N TYR A 405 16.57 10.06 -3.04
CA TYR A 405 17.12 11.19 -2.29
C TYR A 405 18.60 11.48 -2.60
N SER A 406 19.34 10.58 -3.20
CA SER A 406 20.68 10.87 -3.69
C SER A 406 20.61 11.66 -5.00
N LEU A 407 19.96 12.82 -4.96
CA LEU A 407 19.65 13.67 -6.12
C LEU A 407 20.86 14.09 -6.99
N HIS A 408 22.07 13.85 -6.50
CA HIS A 408 23.31 14.33 -7.13
C HIS A 408 24.45 13.32 -7.11
N GLN A 409 24.23 12.10 -6.65
CA GLN A 409 25.26 11.09 -6.56
C GLN A 409 24.80 9.77 -7.19
N PRO A 410 25.63 9.11 -8.01
CA PRO A 410 25.34 7.77 -8.50
C PRO A 410 25.30 6.77 -7.32
N PHE A 411 24.62 5.65 -7.51
CA PHE A 411 24.66 4.54 -6.55
C PHE A 411 26.11 4.08 -6.33
N TYR A 412 26.54 3.98 -5.08
CA TYR A 412 27.87 3.54 -4.73
C TYR A 412 27.91 2.04 -4.57
N PHE A 413 28.53 1.39 -5.55
CA PHE A 413 28.88 -0.02 -5.38
C PHE A 413 30.08 -0.12 -4.43
N PRO A 414 30.08 -1.08 -3.48
CA PRO A 414 31.25 -1.29 -2.63
C PRO A 414 32.47 -1.63 -3.50
N GLU A 415 33.60 -1.02 -3.20
CA GLU A 415 34.87 -1.44 -3.77
C GLU A 415 35.18 -2.87 -3.32
N LYS A 416 35.70 -3.70 -4.22
CA LYS A 416 36.09 -5.09 -3.92
C LYS A 416 37.19 -5.16 -2.89
#